data_0ea10d2b8055335ef71ac0486885243f
#
_entry.id   0ea10d2b8055335ef71ac0486885243f
#
_cell.length_a   1.000
_cell.length_b   1.000
_cell.length_c   1.000
_cell.angle_alpha   90.00
_cell.angle_beta   90.00
_cell.angle_gamma   90.00
#
_symmetry.space_group_name_H-M   'P 1'
#
loop_
_entity.id
_entity.type
_entity.pdbx_description
1 polymer ?
#
loop_
_entity_poly.entity_id
_entity_poly.type
_entity_poly.pdbx_seq_one_letter_code
_entity_poly.pdbx_strand_id
1 'polypeptide(L)'
;MKLSLITVTYNSGETLACTIESVLSQSYPNIEYIIVDGASKDHTVSIIKEYEPKFHGRMKWISERDKGLYDAMNKGIRMATGEVVGILNSDDFFTTNDVLQQVADAFEANQELDAVYGDVHFVHPDNLEKCVRYYSSKIFKRELMIMGLMPAHPTFYLKKECFEKFGLYKTDYRIAADFEFLLRVIYKKNIRMQYLPLDMVTMRTGGASTSGLESHKRIMKEHLRAFRENGIHNNAFVLSLRYPYKIWELVKNKLT
;
A
#
# COMPACT_ATOMS: atom_id res chain seq x y z
N MET A 1 5.02 -17.61 10.97
CA MET A 1 5.46 -16.88 9.76
C MET A 1 6.01 -15.51 10.15
N LYS A 2 7.06 -14.98 9.51
CA LYS A 2 7.58 -13.62 9.76
C LYS A 2 7.00 -12.63 8.75
N LEU A 3 6.43 -11.52 9.23
CA LEU A 3 5.96 -10.41 8.40
C LEU A 3 6.99 -9.28 8.39
N SER A 4 7.37 -8.80 7.20
CA SER A 4 8.11 -7.54 7.05
C SER A 4 7.13 -6.44 6.65
N LEU A 5 7.00 -5.42 7.50
CA LEU A 5 6.24 -4.23 7.20
C LEU A 5 7.20 -3.09 6.87
N ILE A 6 6.94 -2.40 5.76
CA ILE A 6 7.79 -1.33 5.25
C ILE A 6 7.04 -0.01 5.32
N THR A 7 7.66 1.00 5.93
CA THR A 7 7.21 2.39 5.84
C THR A 7 8.26 3.21 5.11
N VAL A 8 7.85 3.90 4.05
CA VAL A 8 8.68 4.87 3.34
C VAL A 8 8.30 6.28 3.76
N THR A 9 9.29 7.13 4.01
CA THR A 9 9.05 8.46 4.56
C THR A 9 9.98 9.52 3.98
N TYR A 10 9.45 10.73 3.82
CA TYR A 10 10.21 11.91 3.45
C TYR A 10 9.52 13.16 3.97
N ASN A 11 10.15 13.87 4.92
CA ASN A 11 9.59 15.04 5.60
C ASN A 11 8.17 14.79 6.16
N SER A 12 8.02 13.70 6.92
CA SER A 12 6.74 13.24 7.50
C SER A 12 6.68 13.40 9.02
N GLY A 13 7.38 14.40 9.56
CA GLY A 13 7.47 14.60 11.01
C GLY A 13 6.11 14.77 11.70
N GLU A 14 5.10 15.28 11.02
CA GLU A 14 3.76 15.46 11.60
C GLU A 14 2.92 14.18 11.67
N THR A 15 3.21 13.17 10.83
CA THR A 15 2.34 11.98 10.69
C THR A 15 3.02 10.69 11.14
N LEU A 16 4.33 10.57 10.97
CA LEU A 16 5.08 9.34 11.14
C LEU A 16 4.93 8.71 12.53
N ALA A 17 4.85 9.51 13.60
CA ALA A 17 4.67 8.99 14.96
C ALA A 17 3.38 8.15 15.07
N CYS A 18 2.26 8.65 14.55
CA CYS A 18 0.98 7.92 14.51
C CYS A 18 1.09 6.60 13.74
N THR A 19 1.79 6.60 12.59
CA THR A 19 2.05 5.39 11.81
C THR A 19 2.84 4.37 12.64
N ILE A 20 3.95 4.78 13.24
CA ILE A 20 4.81 3.91 14.07
C ILE A 20 4.05 3.34 15.27
N GLU A 21 3.25 4.16 15.96
CA GLU A 21 2.42 3.73 17.09
C GLU A 21 1.40 2.68 16.69
N SER A 22 0.76 2.82 15.52
CA SER A 22 -0.18 1.85 15.01
C SER A 22 0.48 0.49 14.72
N VAL A 23 1.75 0.49 14.31
CA VAL A 23 2.55 -0.73 14.10
C VAL A 23 2.98 -1.33 15.43
N LEU A 24 3.42 -0.50 16.37
CA LEU A 24 3.85 -0.94 17.70
C LEU A 24 2.72 -1.60 18.49
N SER A 25 1.49 -1.14 18.29
CA SER A 25 0.28 -1.65 18.95
C SER A 25 -0.25 -2.96 18.38
N GLN A 26 0.30 -3.46 17.26
CA GLN A 26 -0.18 -4.70 16.66
C GLN A 26 0.06 -5.90 17.56
N SER A 27 -0.96 -6.77 17.67
CA SER A 27 -0.93 -7.96 18.52
C SER A 27 -0.02 -9.08 17.99
N TYR A 28 0.23 -9.12 16.67
CA TYR A 28 1.09 -10.13 16.06
C TYR A 28 2.56 -9.90 16.43
N PRO A 29 3.25 -10.84 17.08
CA PRO A 29 4.57 -10.60 17.65
C PRO A 29 5.72 -10.70 16.64
N ASN A 30 5.55 -11.49 15.58
CA ASN A 30 6.65 -11.82 14.65
C ASN A 30 6.72 -10.84 13.46
N ILE A 31 6.84 -9.55 13.80
CA ILE A 31 6.95 -8.45 12.84
C ILE A 31 8.40 -7.97 12.77
N GLU A 32 8.90 -7.78 11.54
CA GLU A 32 10.06 -6.95 11.23
C GLU A 32 9.55 -5.63 10.65
N TYR A 33 9.84 -4.52 11.32
CA TYR A 33 9.44 -3.19 10.86
C TYR A 33 10.61 -2.48 10.21
N ILE A 34 10.45 -2.03 8.97
CA ILE A 34 11.52 -1.42 8.17
C ILE A 34 11.09 0.00 7.79
N ILE A 35 11.87 1.01 8.19
CA ILE A 35 11.64 2.39 7.78
C ILE A 35 12.74 2.84 6.81
N VAL A 36 12.32 3.34 5.65
CA VAL A 36 13.21 3.92 4.65
C VAL A 36 12.92 5.40 4.54
N ASP A 37 13.84 6.23 5.07
CA ASP A 37 13.76 7.67 5.03
C ASP A 37 14.56 8.24 3.85
N GLY A 38 13.94 9.09 3.05
CA GLY A 38 14.49 9.73 1.86
C GLY A 38 15.46 10.88 2.13
N ALA A 39 16.20 10.85 3.23
CA ALA A 39 17.04 11.93 3.76
C ALA A 39 16.23 13.18 4.13
N SER A 40 15.25 13.01 5.00
CA SER A 40 14.39 14.08 5.54
C SER A 40 15.20 15.18 6.21
N LYS A 41 14.67 16.40 6.14
CA LYS A 41 15.31 17.60 6.70
C LYS A 41 14.56 18.17 7.91
N ASP A 42 13.37 17.65 8.18
CA ASP A 42 12.56 17.95 9.34
C ASP A 42 12.89 17.01 10.52
N HIS A 43 12.01 16.90 11.50
CA HIS A 43 12.20 16.05 12.67
C HIS A 43 11.86 14.56 12.45
N THR A 44 11.58 14.12 11.21
CA THR A 44 11.26 12.72 10.86
C THR A 44 12.27 11.73 11.44
N VAL A 45 13.57 11.95 11.20
CA VAL A 45 14.64 11.04 11.69
C VAL A 45 14.72 11.02 13.22
N SER A 46 14.41 12.12 13.88
CA SER A 46 14.38 12.20 15.35
C SER A 46 13.26 11.31 15.92
N ILE A 47 12.10 11.30 15.29
CA ILE A 47 10.99 10.41 15.65
C ILE A 47 11.41 8.94 15.47
N ILE A 48 12.02 8.57 14.35
CA ILE A 48 12.48 7.18 14.14
C ILE A 48 13.39 6.73 15.27
N LYS A 49 14.38 7.55 15.64
CA LYS A 49 15.32 7.25 16.73
C LYS A 49 14.66 7.14 18.10
N GLU A 50 13.63 7.94 18.36
CA GLU A 50 12.85 7.87 19.61
C GLU A 50 12.08 6.56 19.74
N TYR A 51 11.50 6.08 18.62
CA TYR A 51 10.69 4.87 18.64
C TYR A 51 11.48 3.56 18.46
N GLU A 52 12.67 3.61 17.87
CA GLU A 52 13.49 2.40 17.60
C GLU A 52 13.67 1.50 18.83
N PRO A 53 14.02 2.02 20.03
CA PRO A 53 14.20 1.19 21.22
C PRO A 53 12.92 0.46 21.65
N LYS A 54 11.74 1.03 21.38
CA LYS A 54 10.43 0.47 21.75
C LYS A 54 10.11 -0.83 20.97
N PHE A 55 10.78 -1.05 19.84
CA PHE A 55 10.63 -2.27 19.04
C PHE A 55 11.53 -3.43 19.46
N HIS A 56 12.41 -3.24 20.46
CA HIS A 56 13.27 -4.30 20.98
C HIS A 56 14.04 -5.07 19.90
N GLY A 57 14.66 -4.34 18.95
CA GLY A 57 15.44 -4.89 17.84
C GLY A 57 14.62 -5.38 16.64
N ARG A 58 13.29 -5.27 16.66
CA ARG A 58 12.43 -5.62 15.52
C ARG A 58 12.31 -4.51 14.46
N MET A 59 12.75 -3.28 14.78
CA MET A 59 12.83 -2.17 13.83
C MET A 59 14.22 -2.09 13.20
N LYS A 60 14.25 -1.86 11.90
CA LYS A 60 15.43 -1.50 11.12
C LYS A 60 15.11 -0.24 10.32
N TRP A 61 16.08 0.63 10.14
CA TRP A 61 15.85 1.81 9.32
C TRP A 61 17.14 2.29 8.63
N ILE A 62 16.95 3.00 7.53
CA ILE A 62 17.99 3.74 6.81
C ILE A 62 17.48 5.12 6.49
N SER A 63 18.40 6.12 6.45
CA SER A 63 18.11 7.47 5.98
C SER A 63 19.14 7.84 4.93
N GLU A 64 18.71 7.87 3.68
CA GLU A 64 19.54 8.22 2.53
C GLU A 64 18.68 8.72 1.37
N ARG A 65 19.29 9.47 0.45
CA ARG A 65 18.56 9.94 -0.74
C ARG A 65 18.05 8.78 -1.56
N ASP A 66 16.83 8.91 -2.04
CA ASP A 66 16.20 8.01 -3.00
C ASP A 66 15.87 8.73 -4.33
N LYS A 67 15.46 7.94 -5.32
CA LYS A 67 14.99 8.42 -6.63
C LYS A 67 13.46 8.56 -6.66
N GLY A 68 12.82 8.68 -5.49
CA GLY A 68 11.39 8.79 -5.30
C GLY A 68 10.79 7.60 -4.55
N LEU A 69 9.48 7.68 -4.29
CA LEU A 69 8.70 6.78 -3.45
C LEU A 69 8.97 5.28 -3.74
N TYR A 70 8.96 4.90 -5.01
CA TYR A 70 9.10 3.49 -5.41
C TYR A 70 10.54 2.98 -5.28
N ASP A 71 11.54 3.85 -5.35
CA ASP A 71 12.93 3.48 -5.04
C ASP A 71 13.09 3.21 -3.54
N ALA A 72 12.48 4.04 -2.69
CA ALA A 72 12.44 3.82 -1.25
C ALA A 72 11.71 2.51 -0.90
N MET A 73 10.55 2.23 -1.50
CA MET A 73 9.85 0.95 -1.34
C MET A 73 10.73 -0.23 -1.74
N ASN A 74 11.43 -0.15 -2.86
CA ASN A 74 12.33 -1.19 -3.33
C ASN A 74 13.51 -1.42 -2.38
N LYS A 75 14.06 -0.36 -1.78
CA LYS A 75 15.11 -0.48 -0.74
C LYS A 75 14.55 -1.27 0.46
N GLY A 76 13.37 -0.91 0.95
CA GLY A 76 12.70 -1.62 2.04
C GLY A 76 12.46 -3.10 1.71
N ILE A 77 11.98 -3.43 0.50
CA ILE A 77 11.76 -4.82 0.07
C ILE A 77 13.08 -5.62 0.06
N ARG A 78 14.19 -5.01 -0.38
CA ARG A 78 15.51 -5.67 -0.35
C ARG A 78 16.01 -5.91 1.07
N MET A 79 15.67 -5.04 2.03
CA MET A 79 16.01 -5.20 3.45
C MET A 79 15.13 -6.22 4.17
N ALA A 80 13.94 -6.48 3.65
CA ALA A 80 12.96 -7.40 4.24
C ALA A 80 13.51 -8.83 4.31
N THR A 81 13.34 -9.47 5.47
CA THR A 81 13.73 -10.86 5.70
C THR A 81 12.54 -11.77 6.04
N GLY A 82 11.34 -11.20 6.15
CA GLY A 82 10.10 -11.93 6.38
C GLY A 82 9.62 -12.67 5.13
N GLU A 83 8.77 -13.63 5.33
CA GLU A 83 8.16 -14.45 4.28
C GLU A 83 7.10 -13.68 3.48
N VAL A 84 6.45 -12.72 4.15
CA VAL A 84 5.43 -11.85 3.58
C VAL A 84 5.81 -10.40 3.81
N VAL A 85 5.57 -9.55 2.80
CA VAL A 85 5.88 -8.12 2.81
C VAL A 85 4.60 -7.31 2.64
N GLY A 86 4.40 -6.33 3.50
CA GLY A 86 3.38 -5.28 3.40
C GLY A 86 4.02 -3.90 3.38
N ILE A 87 3.30 -2.91 2.85
CA ILE A 87 3.74 -1.50 2.80
C ILE A 87 2.67 -0.63 3.44
N LEU A 88 3.06 0.17 4.43
CA LEU A 88 2.23 1.16 5.09
C LEU A 88 2.91 2.53 4.94
N ASN A 89 2.27 3.49 4.30
CA ASN A 89 2.87 4.81 4.10
C ASN A 89 3.00 5.58 5.42
N SER A 90 3.85 6.58 5.47
CA SER A 90 4.16 7.36 6.68
C SER A 90 3.06 8.33 7.13
N ASP A 91 1.99 8.43 6.38
CA ASP A 91 0.78 9.22 6.69
C ASP A 91 -0.46 8.34 6.95
N ASP A 92 -0.34 7.02 6.78
CA ASP A 92 -1.39 6.04 7.02
C ASP A 92 -1.17 5.30 8.36
N PHE A 93 -2.21 4.64 8.88
CA PHE A 93 -2.11 3.85 10.11
C PHE A 93 -3.11 2.69 10.12
N PHE A 94 -2.81 1.64 10.89
CA PHE A 94 -3.72 0.51 11.04
C PHE A 94 -5.00 0.90 11.76
N THR A 95 -6.12 0.37 11.28
CA THR A 95 -7.45 0.66 11.85
C THR A 95 -7.65 -0.02 13.20
N THR A 96 -7.11 -1.24 13.37
CA THR A 96 -7.21 -2.03 14.61
C THR A 96 -5.87 -2.66 14.97
N ASN A 97 -5.75 -3.18 16.20
CA ASN A 97 -4.50 -3.77 16.69
C ASN A 97 -4.26 -5.22 16.24
N ASP A 98 -5.19 -5.83 15.53
CA ASP A 98 -5.14 -7.24 15.12
C ASP A 98 -5.01 -7.45 13.60
N VAL A 99 -4.83 -6.38 12.84
CA VAL A 99 -4.71 -6.45 11.37
C VAL A 99 -3.61 -7.43 10.95
N LEU A 100 -2.41 -7.31 11.51
CA LEU A 100 -1.29 -8.18 11.14
C LEU A 100 -1.48 -9.61 11.64
N GLN A 101 -2.23 -9.82 12.73
CA GLN A 101 -2.62 -11.16 13.16
C GLN A 101 -3.54 -11.82 12.13
N GLN A 102 -4.58 -11.12 11.67
CA GLN A 102 -5.52 -11.65 10.68
C GLN A 102 -4.84 -11.90 9.32
N VAL A 103 -3.87 -11.07 8.93
CA VAL A 103 -3.03 -11.33 7.75
C VAL A 103 -2.23 -12.62 7.92
N ALA A 104 -1.58 -12.81 9.07
CA ALA A 104 -0.79 -14.01 9.35
C ALA A 104 -1.67 -15.27 9.36
N ASP A 105 -2.81 -15.23 10.04
CA ASP A 105 -3.77 -16.34 10.12
C ASP A 105 -4.25 -16.78 8.74
N ALA A 106 -4.49 -15.83 7.81
CA ALA A 106 -4.91 -16.16 6.46
C ALA A 106 -3.85 -16.94 5.67
N PHE A 107 -2.57 -16.55 5.77
CA PHE A 107 -1.47 -17.28 5.13
C PHE A 107 -1.21 -18.63 5.81
N GLU A 108 -1.37 -18.72 7.13
CA GLU A 108 -1.21 -19.97 7.87
C GLU A 108 -2.34 -20.97 7.56
N ALA A 109 -3.57 -20.48 7.40
CA ALA A 109 -4.72 -21.30 7.01
C ALA A 109 -4.62 -21.82 5.56
N ASN A 110 -3.97 -21.07 4.68
CA ASN A 110 -3.78 -21.45 3.28
C ASN A 110 -2.37 -21.08 2.78
N GLN A 111 -1.45 -22.00 2.90
CA GLN A 111 -0.05 -21.82 2.50
C GLN A 111 0.14 -21.66 0.98
N GLU A 112 -0.88 -21.97 0.18
CA GLU A 112 -0.86 -21.77 -1.27
C GLU A 112 -1.12 -20.32 -1.69
N LEU A 113 -1.59 -19.46 -0.79
CA LEU A 113 -1.77 -18.04 -1.10
C LEU A 113 -0.45 -17.36 -1.40
N ASP A 114 -0.45 -16.55 -2.43
CA ASP A 114 0.64 -15.64 -2.78
C ASP A 114 0.42 -14.27 -2.14
N ALA A 115 -0.85 -13.82 -1.99
CA ALA A 115 -1.19 -12.53 -1.40
C ALA A 115 -2.53 -12.54 -0.65
N VAL A 116 -2.67 -11.56 0.28
CA VAL A 116 -3.96 -11.18 0.87
C VAL A 116 -4.15 -9.67 0.74
N TYR A 117 -5.42 -9.23 0.75
CA TYR A 117 -5.78 -7.82 0.69
C TYR A 117 -7.12 -7.56 1.37
N GLY A 118 -7.35 -6.33 1.79
CA GLY A 118 -8.57 -5.92 2.49
C GLY A 118 -9.07 -4.55 2.06
N ASP A 119 -9.79 -3.90 2.96
CA ASP A 119 -10.42 -2.62 2.77
C ASP A 119 -9.60 -1.48 3.40
N VAL A 120 -9.90 -0.25 3.00
CA VAL A 120 -9.38 0.97 3.63
C VAL A 120 -10.50 1.98 3.80
N HIS A 121 -10.37 2.86 4.78
CA HIS A 121 -11.17 4.08 4.81
C HIS A 121 -10.29 5.32 4.84
N PHE A 122 -10.87 6.43 4.41
CA PHE A 122 -10.20 7.72 4.35
C PHE A 122 -10.77 8.65 5.41
N VAL A 123 -9.88 9.37 6.08
CA VAL A 123 -10.23 10.36 7.10
C VAL A 123 -9.75 11.76 6.72
N HIS A 124 -10.36 12.77 7.31
CA HIS A 124 -9.86 14.13 7.16
C HIS A 124 -8.56 14.31 7.98
N PRO A 125 -7.51 14.95 7.44
CA PRO A 125 -6.25 15.12 8.16
C PRO A 125 -6.40 15.81 9.53
N ASP A 126 -7.32 16.79 9.62
CA ASP A 126 -7.58 17.56 10.84
C ASP A 126 -8.58 16.88 11.80
N ASN A 127 -9.20 15.76 11.39
CA ASN A 127 -10.14 15.00 12.21
C ASN A 127 -10.12 13.53 11.82
N LEU A 128 -9.30 12.77 12.51
CA LEU A 128 -9.06 11.35 12.22
C LEU A 128 -10.26 10.43 12.56
N GLU A 129 -11.23 10.92 13.31
CA GLU A 129 -12.47 10.18 13.60
C GLU A 129 -13.51 10.32 12.48
N LYS A 130 -13.37 11.34 11.63
CA LYS A 130 -14.30 11.60 10.54
C LYS A 130 -13.96 10.81 9.30
N CYS A 131 -14.60 9.65 9.13
CA CYS A 131 -14.55 8.92 7.88
C CYS A 131 -15.21 9.74 6.75
N VAL A 132 -14.45 10.00 5.68
CA VAL A 132 -14.93 10.75 4.50
C VAL A 132 -15.22 9.82 3.32
N ARG A 133 -14.63 8.62 3.32
CA ARG A 133 -14.83 7.61 2.29
C ARG A 133 -14.40 6.24 2.77
N TYR A 134 -15.19 5.22 2.48
CA TYR A 134 -14.81 3.82 2.62
C TYR A 134 -14.54 3.22 1.23
N TYR A 135 -13.44 2.49 1.08
CA TYR A 135 -13.10 1.78 -0.14
C TYR A 135 -13.02 0.27 0.15
N SER A 136 -14.04 -0.46 -0.30
CA SER A 136 -14.08 -1.91 -0.15
C SER A 136 -13.50 -2.60 -1.38
N SER A 137 -12.59 -3.52 -1.13
CA SER A 137 -12.03 -4.41 -2.15
C SER A 137 -12.87 -5.67 -2.36
N LYS A 138 -14.01 -5.83 -1.67
CA LYS A 138 -14.89 -7.03 -1.69
C LYS A 138 -15.31 -7.45 -3.09
N ILE A 139 -15.58 -6.48 -3.95
CA ILE A 139 -16.07 -6.76 -5.32
C ILE A 139 -14.93 -6.84 -6.33
N PHE A 140 -13.68 -6.64 -5.89
CA PHE A 140 -12.54 -6.70 -6.77
C PHE A 140 -12.45 -8.09 -7.42
N LYS A 141 -12.28 -8.08 -8.73
CA LYS A 141 -11.95 -9.23 -9.55
C LYS A 141 -10.79 -8.86 -10.46
N ARG A 142 -9.93 -9.81 -10.77
CA ARG A 142 -8.76 -9.60 -11.63
C ARG A 142 -9.08 -8.87 -12.93
N GLU A 143 -10.23 -9.22 -13.55
CA GLU A 143 -10.69 -8.65 -14.81
C GLU A 143 -10.99 -7.14 -14.71
N LEU A 144 -11.34 -6.65 -13.52
CA LEU A 144 -11.61 -5.22 -13.29
C LEU A 144 -10.34 -4.36 -13.39
N MET A 145 -9.16 -4.97 -13.35
CA MET A 145 -7.91 -4.23 -13.56
C MET A 145 -7.83 -3.58 -14.94
N ILE A 146 -8.49 -4.13 -15.96
CA ILE A 146 -8.55 -3.48 -17.28
C ILE A 146 -9.21 -2.09 -17.23
N MET A 147 -10.09 -1.85 -16.26
CA MET A 147 -10.69 -0.54 -16.01
C MET A 147 -9.84 0.32 -15.06
N GLY A 148 -8.64 -0.14 -14.69
CA GLY A 148 -7.76 0.57 -13.76
C GLY A 148 -8.18 0.48 -12.29
N LEU A 149 -9.00 -0.51 -11.92
CA LEU A 149 -9.34 -0.84 -10.54
C LEU A 149 -8.32 -1.84 -9.99
N MET A 150 -7.94 -1.69 -8.73
CA MET A 150 -7.01 -2.56 -8.05
C MET A 150 -7.35 -2.63 -6.55
N PRO A 151 -6.90 -3.66 -5.81
CA PRO A 151 -6.95 -3.63 -4.35
C PRO A 151 -6.25 -2.39 -3.79
N ALA A 152 -6.69 -1.92 -2.63
CA ALA A 152 -6.00 -0.81 -1.97
C ALA A 152 -4.55 -1.21 -1.64
N HIS A 153 -3.59 -0.50 -2.21
CA HIS A 153 -2.17 -0.85 -2.11
C HIS A 153 -1.67 -1.05 -0.65
N PRO A 154 -2.04 -0.20 0.34
CA PRO A 154 -1.57 -0.37 1.72
C PRO A 154 -2.13 -1.62 2.42
N THR A 155 -3.14 -2.28 1.85
CA THR A 155 -3.70 -3.53 2.39
C THR A 155 -3.15 -4.78 1.70
N PHE A 156 -2.28 -4.60 0.70
CA PHE A 156 -1.79 -5.71 -0.13
C PHE A 156 -0.53 -6.32 0.46
N TYR A 157 -0.68 -7.50 1.06
CA TYR A 157 0.42 -8.29 1.62
C TYR A 157 0.78 -9.40 0.65
N LEU A 158 2.05 -9.46 0.25
CA LEU A 158 2.55 -10.35 -0.80
C LEU A 158 3.71 -11.19 -0.29
N LYS A 159 3.74 -12.48 -0.62
CA LYS A 159 4.91 -13.31 -0.35
C LYS A 159 6.17 -12.70 -0.99
N LYS A 160 7.26 -12.67 -0.23
CA LYS A 160 8.53 -12.08 -0.66
C LYS A 160 9.06 -12.71 -1.95
N GLU A 161 8.90 -14.02 -2.11
CA GLU A 161 9.29 -14.76 -3.31
C GLU A 161 8.65 -14.21 -4.61
N CYS A 162 7.46 -13.59 -4.51
CA CYS A 162 6.81 -12.96 -5.65
C CYS A 162 7.57 -11.73 -6.14
N PHE A 163 8.17 -10.95 -5.24
CA PHE A 163 9.05 -9.85 -5.64
C PHE A 163 10.34 -10.34 -6.31
N GLU A 164 10.89 -11.44 -5.83
CA GLU A 164 12.07 -12.07 -6.43
C GLU A 164 11.76 -12.64 -7.81
N LYS A 165 10.62 -13.31 -7.95
CA LYS A 165 10.18 -13.97 -9.18
C LYS A 165 9.66 -13.02 -10.24
N PHE A 166 8.94 -11.98 -9.85
CA PHE A 166 8.23 -11.09 -10.77
C PHE A 166 8.85 -9.70 -10.85
N GLY A 167 9.86 -9.39 -10.03
CA GLY A 167 10.56 -8.10 -9.98
C GLY A 167 9.90 -7.08 -9.06
N LEU A 168 10.61 -6.00 -8.81
CA LEU A 168 10.25 -4.91 -7.90
C LEU A 168 9.38 -3.84 -8.60
N TYR A 169 9.05 -2.77 -7.88
CA TYR A 169 8.39 -1.59 -8.46
C TYR A 169 9.30 -0.91 -9.49
N LYS A 170 8.72 -0.44 -10.58
CA LYS A 170 9.43 0.39 -11.57
C LYS A 170 9.62 1.79 -11.03
N THR A 171 10.85 2.28 -11.01
CA THR A 171 11.20 3.57 -10.41
C THR A 171 11.06 4.75 -11.37
N ASP A 172 10.77 4.49 -12.63
CA ASP A 172 10.54 5.48 -13.69
C ASP A 172 9.05 5.86 -13.87
N TYR A 173 8.18 5.35 -13.02
CA TYR A 173 6.81 5.81 -12.80
C TYR A 173 6.80 6.85 -11.66
N ARG A 174 5.94 7.85 -11.78
CA ARG A 174 5.84 8.89 -10.76
C ARG A 174 4.73 8.66 -9.74
N ILE A 175 3.58 8.09 -10.18
CA ILE A 175 2.39 7.94 -9.32
C ILE A 175 1.84 6.51 -9.35
N ALA A 176 1.94 5.78 -10.46
CA ALA A 176 1.20 4.54 -10.69
C ALA A 176 2.11 3.31 -10.87
N ALA A 177 3.29 3.26 -10.23
CA ALA A 177 4.10 2.04 -10.23
C ALA A 177 3.48 0.93 -9.37
N ASP A 178 2.68 1.28 -8.36
CA ASP A 178 1.84 0.34 -7.61
C ASP A 178 0.83 -0.35 -8.53
N PHE A 179 0.12 0.42 -9.36
CA PHE A 179 -0.79 -0.16 -10.36
C PHE A 179 -0.03 -1.05 -11.37
N GLU A 180 1.13 -0.59 -11.90
CA GLU A 180 1.94 -1.40 -12.82
C GLU A 180 2.35 -2.72 -12.18
N PHE A 181 2.84 -2.67 -10.95
CA PHE A 181 3.25 -3.84 -10.20
C PHE A 181 2.09 -4.82 -9.98
N LEU A 182 0.96 -4.33 -9.45
CA LEU A 182 -0.23 -5.16 -9.23
C LEU A 182 -0.80 -5.72 -10.54
N LEU A 183 -0.81 -4.94 -11.64
CA LEU A 183 -1.20 -5.42 -12.97
C LEU A 183 -0.31 -6.59 -13.41
N ARG A 184 0.97 -6.48 -13.19
CA ARG A 184 1.95 -7.51 -13.54
C ARG A 184 1.75 -8.78 -12.72
N VAL A 185 1.63 -8.69 -11.41
CA VAL A 185 1.53 -9.87 -10.54
C VAL A 185 0.13 -10.47 -10.53
N ILE A 186 -0.92 -9.64 -10.47
CA ILE A 186 -2.30 -10.11 -10.40
C ILE A 186 -2.82 -10.50 -11.78
N TYR A 187 -2.80 -9.58 -12.74
CA TYR A 187 -3.45 -9.78 -14.03
C TYR A 187 -2.64 -10.69 -14.95
N LYS A 188 -1.32 -10.45 -15.08
CA LYS A 188 -0.46 -11.18 -16.01
C LYS A 188 0.05 -12.50 -15.43
N LYS A 189 0.44 -12.55 -14.16
CA LYS A 189 1.02 -13.74 -13.50
C LYS A 189 0.00 -14.59 -12.76
N ASN A 190 -1.20 -14.07 -12.55
CA ASN A 190 -2.33 -14.78 -11.98
C ASN A 190 -2.01 -15.42 -10.62
N ILE A 191 -1.45 -14.63 -9.72
CA ILE A 191 -1.16 -15.07 -8.35
C ILE A 191 -2.44 -15.45 -7.60
N ARG A 192 -2.31 -16.34 -6.59
CA ARG A 192 -3.43 -16.76 -5.74
C ARG A 192 -3.61 -15.75 -4.62
N MET A 193 -4.79 -15.13 -4.56
CA MET A 193 -5.08 -14.07 -3.61
C MET A 193 -6.36 -14.35 -2.83
N GLN A 194 -6.41 -13.86 -1.59
CA GLN A 194 -7.60 -13.90 -0.76
C GLN A 194 -7.98 -12.48 -0.32
N TYR A 195 -9.25 -12.14 -0.46
CA TYR A 195 -9.84 -10.96 0.17
C TYR A 195 -10.16 -11.26 1.63
N LEU A 196 -9.71 -10.39 2.52
CA LEU A 196 -10.11 -10.38 3.93
C LEU A 196 -11.16 -9.28 4.11
N PRO A 197 -12.35 -9.59 4.65
CA PRO A 197 -13.39 -8.59 4.92
C PRO A 197 -13.02 -7.76 6.15
N LEU A 198 -11.89 -7.07 6.06
CA LEU A 198 -11.25 -6.33 7.15
C LEU A 198 -10.90 -4.93 6.66
N ASP A 199 -11.31 -3.93 7.41
CA ASP A 199 -10.85 -2.55 7.26
C ASP A 199 -9.47 -2.43 7.89
N MET A 200 -8.44 -2.54 7.04
CA MET A 200 -7.07 -2.71 7.50
C MET A 200 -6.38 -1.39 7.83
N VAL A 201 -6.63 -0.37 6.99
CA VAL A 201 -5.83 0.86 7.01
C VAL A 201 -6.71 2.10 6.96
N THR A 202 -6.44 3.01 7.88
CA THR A 202 -6.96 4.37 7.86
C THR A 202 -6.00 5.27 7.09
N MET A 203 -6.48 5.84 5.99
CA MET A 203 -5.70 6.72 5.11
C MET A 203 -6.11 8.18 5.30
N ARG A 204 -5.13 9.09 5.37
CA ARG A 204 -5.44 10.53 5.34
C ARG A 204 -5.70 11.01 3.93
N THR A 205 -6.73 11.87 3.75
CA THR A 205 -6.97 12.53 2.45
C THR A 205 -5.88 13.57 2.18
N GLY A 206 -5.60 13.84 0.88
CA GLY A 206 -4.60 14.86 0.47
C GLY A 206 -3.29 14.32 -0.07
N GLY A 207 -3.14 13.00 -0.18
CA GLY A 207 -1.95 12.37 -0.74
C GLY A 207 -1.69 12.69 -2.23
N ALA A 208 -0.50 12.34 -2.73
CA ALA A 208 0.01 12.68 -4.07
C ALA A 208 -0.89 12.22 -5.23
N SER A 209 -1.70 11.17 -5.05
CA SER A 209 -2.63 10.65 -6.06
C SER A 209 -3.94 11.44 -6.17
N THR A 210 -4.24 12.32 -5.21
CA THR A 210 -5.52 13.04 -5.11
C THR A 210 -5.43 14.52 -5.51
N SER A 211 -4.24 15.04 -5.80
CA SER A 211 -3.97 16.46 -6.02
C SER A 211 -4.27 16.93 -7.46
N GLY A 212 -5.58 17.07 -7.80
CA GLY A 212 -6.02 17.87 -8.96
C GLY A 212 -5.99 17.18 -10.33
N LEU A 213 -6.40 17.94 -11.38
CA LEU A 213 -6.57 17.45 -12.77
C LEU A 213 -5.27 16.92 -13.40
N GLU A 214 -4.12 17.50 -13.08
CA GLU A 214 -2.82 17.06 -13.63
C GLU A 214 -2.44 15.66 -13.12
N SER A 215 -2.75 15.33 -11.86
CA SER A 215 -2.54 13.99 -11.31
C SER A 215 -3.41 12.97 -12.04
N HIS A 216 -4.69 13.28 -12.30
CA HIS A 216 -5.59 12.40 -13.05
C HIS A 216 -5.10 12.12 -14.48
N LYS A 217 -4.64 13.15 -15.20
CA LYS A 217 -4.05 12.97 -16.54
C LYS A 217 -2.80 12.11 -16.50
N ARG A 218 -1.95 12.31 -15.50
CA ARG A 218 -0.72 11.52 -15.32
C ARG A 218 -1.04 10.08 -15.01
N ILE A 219 -1.94 9.81 -14.05
CA ILE A 219 -2.40 8.47 -13.72
C ILE A 219 -2.94 7.75 -14.97
N MET A 220 -3.76 8.43 -15.79
CA MET A 220 -4.26 7.87 -17.05
C MET A 220 -3.11 7.47 -18.00
N LYS A 221 -2.13 8.35 -18.19
CA LYS A 221 -0.97 8.07 -19.05
C LYS A 221 -0.13 6.92 -18.51
N GLU A 222 0.13 6.88 -17.21
CA GLU A 222 0.92 5.84 -16.59
C GLU A 222 0.19 4.49 -16.58
N HIS A 223 -1.13 4.46 -16.40
CA HIS A 223 -1.92 3.23 -16.56
C HIS A 223 -1.85 2.69 -17.99
N LEU A 224 -2.03 3.53 -19.01
CA LEU A 224 -1.89 3.12 -20.41
C LEU A 224 -0.48 2.61 -20.73
N ARG A 225 0.54 3.24 -20.15
CA ARG A 225 1.93 2.79 -20.23
C ARG A 225 2.08 1.41 -19.57
N ALA A 226 1.52 1.20 -18.38
CA ALA A 226 1.57 -0.05 -17.65
C ALA A 226 0.96 -1.20 -18.46
N PHE A 227 -0.18 -1.00 -19.08
CA PHE A 227 -0.80 -1.99 -19.97
C PHE A 227 0.09 -2.33 -21.15
N ARG A 228 0.60 -1.33 -21.85
CA ARG A 228 1.49 -1.52 -23.00
C ARG A 228 2.76 -2.31 -22.63
N GLU A 229 3.42 -1.92 -21.53
CA GLU A 229 4.65 -2.58 -21.09
C GLU A 229 4.43 -4.02 -20.62
N ASN A 230 3.21 -4.34 -20.18
CA ASN A 230 2.83 -5.70 -19.83
C ASN A 230 2.25 -6.51 -21.01
N GLY A 231 2.21 -5.94 -22.22
CA GLY A 231 1.69 -6.60 -23.41
C GLY A 231 0.17 -6.79 -23.39
N ILE A 232 -0.56 -5.92 -22.67
CA ILE A 232 -2.01 -5.97 -22.53
C ILE A 232 -2.61 -4.84 -23.37
N HIS A 233 -3.49 -5.18 -24.32
CA HIS A 233 -4.21 -4.16 -25.10
C HIS A 233 -5.24 -3.45 -24.22
N ASN A 234 -5.13 -2.13 -24.16
CA ASN A 234 -6.08 -1.27 -23.45
C ASN A 234 -6.08 0.14 -24.04
N ASN A 235 -7.12 0.92 -23.76
CA ASN A 235 -7.27 2.28 -24.23
C ASN A 235 -7.92 3.20 -23.18
N ALA A 236 -7.90 4.50 -23.45
CA ALA A 236 -8.42 5.50 -22.54
C ALA A 236 -9.94 5.36 -22.29
N PHE A 237 -10.70 4.87 -23.27
CA PHE A 237 -12.14 4.66 -23.11
C PHE A 237 -12.43 3.58 -22.06
N VAL A 238 -11.79 2.41 -22.16
CA VAL A 238 -11.95 1.32 -21.18
C VAL A 238 -11.51 1.79 -19.79
N LEU A 239 -10.40 2.50 -19.69
CA LEU A 239 -9.95 3.06 -18.41
C LEU A 239 -10.92 4.11 -17.85
N SER A 240 -11.65 4.83 -18.68
CA SER A 240 -12.63 5.83 -18.23
C SER A 240 -13.86 5.19 -17.57
N LEU A 241 -14.15 3.92 -17.84
CA LEU A 241 -15.28 3.19 -17.23
C LEU A 241 -15.16 3.07 -15.69
N ARG A 242 -13.96 3.28 -15.13
CA ARG A 242 -13.79 3.39 -13.67
C ARG A 242 -14.52 4.57 -13.03
N TYR A 243 -14.76 5.66 -13.78
CA TYR A 243 -15.38 6.86 -13.18
C TYR A 243 -16.86 6.65 -12.85
N PRO A 244 -17.72 6.11 -13.73
CA PRO A 244 -19.08 5.71 -13.36
C PRO A 244 -19.12 4.77 -12.16
N TYR A 245 -18.19 3.82 -12.09
CA TYR A 245 -18.07 2.90 -10.95
C TYR A 245 -17.76 3.64 -9.64
N LYS A 246 -16.76 4.56 -9.66
CA LYS A 246 -16.43 5.37 -8.47
C LYS A 246 -17.56 6.30 -8.04
N ILE A 247 -18.31 6.86 -8.98
CA ILE A 247 -19.49 7.68 -8.67
C ILE A 247 -20.56 6.82 -7.99
N TRP A 248 -20.83 5.64 -8.52
CA TRP A 248 -21.78 4.70 -7.91
C TRP A 248 -21.36 4.30 -6.48
N GLU A 249 -20.07 4.01 -6.25
CA GLU A 249 -19.51 3.72 -4.94
C GLU A 249 -19.73 4.89 -3.95
N LEU A 250 -19.45 6.13 -4.39
CA LEU A 250 -19.64 7.33 -3.56
C LEU A 250 -21.13 7.57 -3.21
N VAL A 251 -22.04 7.32 -4.14
CA VAL A 251 -23.49 7.43 -3.90
C VAL A 251 -23.95 6.36 -2.92
N LYS A 252 -23.49 5.13 -3.09
CA LYS A 252 -23.82 4.02 -2.18
C LYS A 252 -23.36 4.31 -0.75
N ASN A 253 -22.11 4.78 -0.56
CA ASN A 253 -21.54 5.08 0.75
C ASN A 253 -22.21 6.30 1.46
N LYS A 254 -22.98 7.13 0.72
CA LYS A 254 -23.77 8.22 1.33
C LYS A 254 -25.18 7.78 1.76
N LEU A 255 -25.63 6.61 1.30
CA LEU A 255 -26.97 6.08 1.58
C LEU A 255 -26.96 5.01 2.68
N THR A 256 -25.77 4.59 3.10
CA THR A 256 -25.53 3.69 4.24
C THR A 256 -24.83 4.44 5.37
#